data_93e8529a723b3695d2ee14fe194470ea
#
_entry.id   93e8529a723b3695d2ee14fe194470ea
#
_cell.length_a   1.000
_cell.length_b   1.000
_cell.length_c   1.000
_cell.angle_alpha   90.00
_cell.angle_beta   90.00
_cell.angle_gamma   90.00
#
_symmetry.space_group_name_H-M   'P 1'
#
loop_
_entity.id
_entity.type
_entity.pdbx_description
1 polymer ?
#
loop_
_entity_poly.entity_id
_entity_poly.type
_entity_poly.pdbx_seq_one_letter_code
_entity_poly.pdbx_strand_id
1 'polypeptide(L)'
;MRSRTLMLLLAAVLLMTSASFSYAQELAPSTPDPIEQLRLTPEQRQRIRLIFEENKDERQSINRRVREANVALDQALDAEPADENVIDQRLNELATAQTAQMRMRIQTELKIRRELRPEQLATLRRLRLQVRDFVNGQRPLKQRPANPQRRNIPRQP
;
A
#
# COMPACT_ATOMS: atom_id res chain seq x y z
N MET A 1 -46.37 38.72 0.62
CA MET A 1 -45.78 38.48 1.95
C MET A 1 -45.62 36.99 2.35
N ARG A 2 -45.97 36.05 1.47
CA ARG A 2 -45.90 34.58 1.78
C ARG A 2 -44.57 33.86 1.41
N SER A 3 -43.72 34.52 0.61
CA SER A 3 -42.42 33.88 0.18
C SER A 3 -41.27 34.04 1.17
N ARG A 4 -41.28 35.04 2.04
CA ARG A 4 -40.19 35.31 2.98
C ARG A 4 -40.22 34.42 4.22
N THR A 5 -41.42 33.97 4.63
CA THR A 5 -41.57 33.05 5.78
C THR A 5 -41.20 31.60 5.43
N LEU A 6 -41.38 31.20 4.15
CA LEU A 6 -40.98 29.86 3.70
C LEU A 6 -39.48 29.71 3.61
N MET A 7 -38.76 30.79 3.25
CA MET A 7 -37.29 30.77 3.13
C MET A 7 -36.59 30.76 4.51
N LEU A 8 -37.22 31.35 5.53
CA LEU A 8 -36.69 31.34 6.90
C LEU A 8 -36.91 30.00 7.61
N LEU A 9 -37.93 29.25 7.24
CA LEU A 9 -38.15 27.89 7.78
C LEU A 9 -37.20 26.85 7.13
N LEU A 10 -36.80 27.04 5.86
CA LEU A 10 -35.83 26.18 5.20
C LEU A 10 -34.39 26.35 5.74
N ALA A 11 -34.06 27.61 6.15
CA ALA A 11 -32.75 27.91 6.75
C ALA A 11 -32.58 27.34 8.17
N ALA A 12 -33.69 27.21 8.93
CA ALA A 12 -33.65 26.64 10.27
C ALA A 12 -33.50 25.13 10.32
N VAL A 13 -33.93 24.41 9.27
CA VAL A 13 -33.77 22.93 9.17
C VAL A 13 -32.35 22.53 8.76
N LEU A 14 -31.64 23.42 8.03
CA LEU A 14 -30.27 23.13 7.58
C LEU A 14 -29.22 23.32 8.69
N LEU A 15 -29.54 24.01 9.77
CA LEU A 15 -28.63 24.30 10.90
C LEU A 15 -28.66 23.23 12.00
N MET A 16 -29.58 22.26 11.95
CA MET A 16 -29.68 21.19 12.96
C MET A 16 -28.99 19.88 12.58
N THR A 17 -28.42 19.75 11.38
CA THR A 17 -27.77 18.49 10.92
C THR A 17 -26.26 18.48 11.05
N SER A 18 -25.62 19.56 11.52
CA SER A 18 -24.16 19.63 11.63
C SER A 18 -23.58 19.27 13.00
N ALA A 19 -24.40 18.88 13.97
CA ALA A 19 -23.93 18.57 15.32
C ALA A 19 -23.66 17.08 15.60
N SER A 20 -23.92 16.18 14.64
CA SER A 20 -23.81 14.72 14.89
C SER A 20 -22.58 14.07 14.29
N PHE A 21 -21.69 14.81 13.62
CA PHE A 21 -20.53 14.21 12.95
C PHE A 21 -19.23 14.26 13.77
N SER A 22 -19.23 14.93 14.92
CA SER A 22 -18.01 15.11 15.73
C SER A 22 -17.79 14.03 16.79
N TYR A 23 -18.74 13.15 17.07
CA TYR A 23 -18.59 12.14 18.13
C TYR A 23 -18.12 10.76 17.67
N ALA A 24 -18.03 10.52 16.35
CA ALA A 24 -17.61 9.22 15.83
C ALA A 24 -16.08 9.07 15.65
N GLN A 25 -15.31 10.12 15.83
CA GLN A 25 -13.88 10.12 15.57
C GLN A 25 -13.02 9.94 16.83
N GLU A 26 -13.66 9.93 18.00
CA GLU A 26 -12.94 9.88 19.29
C GLU A 26 -12.90 8.48 19.94
N LEU A 27 -13.46 7.46 19.28
CA LEU A 27 -13.51 6.07 19.78
C LEU A 27 -12.83 5.04 18.88
N ALA A 28 -12.06 5.46 17.87
CA ALA A 28 -11.10 4.55 17.28
C ALA A 28 -9.95 4.40 18.29
N PRO A 29 -9.68 3.20 18.84
CA PRO A 29 -8.48 2.99 19.64
C PRO A 29 -7.31 3.43 18.76
N SER A 30 -6.62 4.48 19.18
CA SER A 30 -5.40 4.95 18.53
C SER A 30 -4.40 3.80 18.63
N THR A 31 -4.38 2.93 17.63
CA THR A 31 -3.28 1.96 17.49
C THR A 31 -2.01 2.81 17.47
N PRO A 32 -1.14 2.66 18.49
CA PRO A 32 0.05 3.49 18.59
C PRO A 32 0.81 3.39 17.27
N ASP A 33 1.21 4.55 16.74
CA ASP A 33 1.95 4.62 15.48
C ASP A 33 3.04 3.54 15.49
N PRO A 34 3.09 2.65 14.47
CA PRO A 34 4.12 1.63 14.37
C PRO A 34 5.54 2.18 14.56
N ILE A 35 5.77 3.44 14.18
CA ILE A 35 7.06 4.13 14.36
C ILE A 35 7.30 4.46 15.84
N GLU A 36 6.28 4.86 16.59
CA GLU A 36 6.39 5.14 18.03
C GLU A 36 6.75 3.86 18.82
N GLN A 37 6.21 2.70 18.41
CA GLN A 37 6.54 1.42 19.04
C GLN A 37 8.01 1.04 18.92
N LEU A 38 8.75 1.55 17.93
CA LEU A 38 10.18 1.33 17.78
C LEU A 38 11.01 2.10 18.79
N ARG A 39 10.46 3.11 19.48
CA ARG A 39 11.16 3.94 20.46
C ARG A 39 12.52 4.43 19.96
N LEU A 40 12.54 4.98 18.75
CA LEU A 40 13.75 5.50 18.13
C LEU A 40 14.28 6.70 18.92
N THR A 41 15.60 6.76 19.13
CA THR A 41 16.23 7.98 19.68
C THR A 41 16.15 9.13 18.67
N PRO A 42 16.29 10.40 19.10
CA PRO A 42 16.35 11.54 18.19
C PRO A 42 17.42 11.38 17.10
N GLU A 43 18.59 10.85 17.47
CA GLU A 43 19.73 10.64 16.58
C GLU A 43 19.41 9.52 15.55
N GLN A 44 18.77 8.42 15.97
CA GLN A 44 18.31 7.36 15.05
C GLN A 44 17.29 7.91 14.06
N ARG A 45 16.33 8.70 14.52
CA ARG A 45 15.35 9.35 13.63
C ARG A 45 16.01 10.24 12.60
N GLN A 46 17.00 11.03 13.02
CA GLN A 46 17.76 11.88 12.12
C GLN A 46 18.51 11.06 11.07
N ARG A 47 19.25 10.02 11.45
CA ARG A 47 19.99 9.16 10.52
C ARG A 47 19.06 8.43 9.55
N ILE A 48 17.93 7.92 10.02
CA ILE A 48 16.93 7.30 9.14
C ILE A 48 16.36 8.32 8.14
N ARG A 49 16.11 9.55 8.56
CA ARG A 49 15.66 10.62 7.65
C ARG A 49 16.71 10.87 6.56
N LEU A 50 17.98 10.99 6.92
CA LEU A 50 19.05 11.18 5.95
C LEU A 50 19.14 10.04 4.93
N ILE A 51 18.97 8.77 5.37
CA ILE A 51 18.92 7.61 4.46
C ILE A 51 17.79 7.76 3.44
N PHE A 52 16.62 8.27 3.83
CA PHE A 52 15.51 8.48 2.90
C PHE A 52 15.75 9.65 1.95
N GLU A 53 16.36 10.72 2.41
CA GLU A 53 16.70 11.88 1.57
C GLU A 53 17.80 11.54 0.55
N GLU A 54 18.87 10.85 0.95
CA GLU A 54 19.94 10.39 0.05
C GLU A 54 19.40 9.54 -1.13
N ASN A 55 18.39 8.72 -0.89
CA ASN A 55 17.86 7.82 -1.91
C ASN A 55 16.61 8.39 -2.62
N LYS A 56 16.22 9.64 -2.36
CA LYS A 56 14.95 10.22 -2.81
C LYS A 56 14.88 10.31 -4.34
N ASP A 57 15.88 10.89 -4.96
CA ASP A 57 15.89 11.16 -6.41
C ASP A 57 16.00 9.86 -7.21
N GLU A 58 16.85 8.93 -6.76
CA GLU A 58 16.99 7.63 -7.37
C GLU A 58 15.67 6.84 -7.27
N ARG A 59 15.03 6.85 -6.11
CA ARG A 59 13.72 6.22 -5.89
C ARG A 59 12.64 6.80 -6.80
N GLN A 60 12.61 8.13 -6.95
CA GLN A 60 11.66 8.80 -7.85
C GLN A 60 11.91 8.41 -9.31
N SER A 61 13.17 8.38 -9.74
CA SER A 61 13.58 7.97 -11.08
C SER A 61 13.17 6.52 -11.37
N ILE A 62 13.46 5.59 -10.45
CA ILE A 62 13.09 4.18 -10.60
C ILE A 62 11.56 4.01 -10.65
N ASN A 63 10.82 4.68 -9.76
CA ASN A 63 9.35 4.61 -9.76
C ASN A 63 8.74 5.16 -11.05
N ARG A 64 9.34 6.21 -11.62
CA ARG A 64 8.92 6.72 -12.93
C ARG A 64 9.15 5.67 -14.02
N ARG A 65 10.34 5.07 -14.10
CA ARG A 65 10.63 3.99 -15.08
C ARG A 65 9.67 2.80 -14.97
N VAL A 66 9.31 2.39 -13.76
CA VAL A 66 8.31 1.32 -13.58
C VAL A 66 6.96 1.72 -14.16
N ARG A 67 6.50 2.96 -13.91
CA ARG A 67 5.23 3.44 -14.48
C ARG A 67 5.28 3.53 -16.00
N GLU A 68 6.36 4.10 -16.56
CA GLU A 68 6.56 4.23 -18.01
C GLU A 68 6.59 2.86 -18.69
N ALA A 69 7.30 1.88 -18.08
CA ALA A 69 7.37 0.52 -18.61
C ALA A 69 6.02 -0.21 -18.55
N ASN A 70 5.20 0.00 -17.50
CA ASN A 70 3.83 -0.55 -17.46
C ASN A 70 2.98 0.04 -18.60
N VAL A 71 2.98 1.36 -18.77
CA VAL A 71 2.22 2.03 -19.83
C VAL A 71 2.67 1.53 -21.22
N ALA A 72 3.99 1.37 -21.43
CA ALA A 72 4.52 0.89 -22.70
C ALA A 72 4.12 -0.57 -22.98
N LEU A 73 4.05 -1.42 -21.94
CA LEU A 73 3.57 -2.79 -22.07
C LEU A 73 2.06 -2.82 -22.39
N ASP A 74 1.24 -2.03 -21.69
CA ASP A 74 -0.19 -1.94 -21.96
C ASP A 74 -0.45 -1.48 -23.41
N GLN A 75 0.28 -0.46 -23.90
CA GLN A 75 0.20 0.01 -25.27
C GLN A 75 0.61 -1.07 -26.29
N ALA A 76 1.62 -1.89 -25.99
CA ALA A 76 2.03 -2.97 -26.89
C ALA A 76 0.99 -4.10 -26.94
N LEU A 77 0.29 -4.36 -25.82
CA LEU A 77 -0.80 -5.35 -25.75
C LEU A 77 -2.06 -4.87 -26.48
N ASP A 78 -2.34 -3.58 -26.47
CA ASP A 78 -3.51 -2.97 -27.13
C ASP A 78 -3.29 -2.68 -28.61
N ALA A 79 -2.08 -2.91 -29.15
CA ALA A 79 -1.77 -2.67 -30.55
C ALA A 79 -2.47 -3.69 -31.49
N GLU A 80 -2.97 -3.22 -32.66
CA GLU A 80 -3.56 -4.09 -33.69
C GLU A 80 -2.82 -3.90 -35.03
N PRO A 81 -2.08 -4.92 -35.51
CA PRO A 81 -1.86 -6.23 -34.90
C PRO A 81 -0.88 -6.16 -33.71
N ALA A 82 -1.07 -7.00 -32.70
CA ALA A 82 -0.12 -7.14 -31.63
C ALA A 82 1.15 -7.86 -32.11
N ASP A 83 2.32 -7.32 -31.77
CA ASP A 83 3.62 -7.92 -32.08
C ASP A 83 4.22 -8.56 -30.81
N GLU A 84 4.34 -9.89 -30.83
CA GLU A 84 4.87 -10.66 -29.69
C GLU A 84 6.31 -10.24 -29.32
N ASN A 85 7.16 -9.91 -30.30
CA ASN A 85 8.53 -9.48 -30.03
C ASN A 85 8.56 -8.13 -29.30
N VAL A 86 7.67 -7.21 -29.67
CA VAL A 86 7.54 -5.91 -28.98
C VAL A 86 7.03 -6.13 -27.57
N ILE A 87 6.03 -7.00 -27.38
CA ILE A 87 5.49 -7.34 -26.05
C ILE A 87 6.59 -7.93 -25.16
N ASP A 88 7.36 -8.89 -25.65
CA ASP A 88 8.47 -9.49 -24.90
C ASP A 88 9.55 -8.46 -24.55
N GLN A 89 9.88 -7.55 -25.44
CA GLN A 89 10.78 -6.45 -25.15
C GLN A 89 10.25 -5.57 -24.01
N ARG A 90 8.98 -5.13 -24.06
CA ARG A 90 8.37 -4.30 -23.01
C ARG A 90 8.27 -5.03 -21.68
N LEU A 91 7.98 -6.33 -21.70
CA LEU A 91 7.99 -7.17 -20.51
C LEU A 91 9.37 -7.22 -19.85
N ASN A 92 10.44 -7.37 -20.64
CA ASN A 92 11.82 -7.36 -20.14
C ASN A 92 12.23 -5.99 -19.55
N GLU A 93 11.81 -4.89 -20.18
CA GLU A 93 12.02 -3.53 -19.67
C GLU A 93 11.32 -3.35 -18.32
N LEU A 94 10.06 -3.77 -18.20
CA LEU A 94 9.30 -3.73 -16.96
C LEU A 94 9.97 -4.59 -15.87
N ALA A 95 10.36 -5.82 -16.17
CA ALA A 95 11.04 -6.71 -15.24
C ALA A 95 12.36 -6.10 -14.72
N THR A 96 13.11 -5.45 -15.60
CA THR A 96 14.36 -4.74 -15.24
C THR A 96 14.07 -3.58 -14.29
N ALA A 97 13.06 -2.75 -14.59
CA ALA A 97 12.66 -1.62 -13.74
C ALA A 97 12.16 -2.08 -12.36
N GLN A 98 11.34 -3.14 -12.31
CA GLN A 98 10.85 -3.73 -11.06
C GLN A 98 12.00 -4.34 -10.22
N THR A 99 12.97 -4.98 -10.87
CA THR A 99 14.15 -5.51 -10.19
C THR A 99 14.99 -4.40 -9.56
N ALA A 100 15.18 -3.29 -10.27
CA ALA A 100 15.86 -2.11 -9.72
C ALA A 100 15.10 -1.53 -8.52
N GLN A 101 13.77 -1.43 -8.59
CA GLN A 101 12.92 -0.97 -7.49
C GLN A 101 13.05 -1.87 -6.26
N MET A 102 13.00 -3.19 -6.45
CA MET A 102 13.15 -4.15 -5.36
C MET A 102 14.53 -4.04 -4.72
N ARG A 103 15.60 -3.97 -5.53
CA ARG A 103 16.98 -3.82 -5.04
C ARG A 103 17.13 -2.57 -4.20
N MET A 104 16.67 -1.42 -4.68
CA MET A 104 16.72 -0.17 -3.93
C MET A 104 15.98 -0.28 -2.59
N ARG A 105 14.77 -0.82 -2.60
CA ARG A 105 13.98 -1.04 -1.37
C ARG A 105 14.77 -1.86 -0.35
N ILE A 106 15.37 -2.97 -0.77
CA ILE A 106 16.14 -3.85 0.13
C ILE A 106 17.40 -3.15 0.63
N GLN A 107 18.11 -2.40 -0.20
CA GLN A 107 19.30 -1.63 0.21
C GLN A 107 18.94 -0.56 1.25
N THR A 108 17.87 0.19 1.02
CA THR A 108 17.37 1.18 1.99
C THR A 108 17.00 0.51 3.32
N GLU A 109 16.31 -0.62 3.27
CA GLU A 109 15.97 -1.38 4.46
C GLU A 109 17.20 -1.87 5.22
N LEU A 110 18.24 -2.35 4.52
CA LEU A 110 19.48 -2.78 5.15
C LEU A 110 20.20 -1.62 5.83
N LYS A 111 20.23 -0.42 5.21
CA LYS A 111 20.76 0.79 5.83
C LYS A 111 20.00 1.11 7.13
N ILE A 112 18.67 1.12 7.10
CA ILE A 112 17.82 1.38 8.29
C ILE A 112 18.06 0.35 9.38
N ARG A 113 18.16 -0.94 9.04
CA ARG A 113 18.39 -2.01 10.02
C ARG A 113 19.71 -1.86 10.78
N ARG A 114 20.74 -1.30 10.14
CA ARG A 114 22.04 -1.04 10.79
C ARG A 114 21.96 0.05 11.85
N GLU A 115 20.98 0.94 11.76
CA GLU A 115 20.75 2.00 12.75
C GLU A 115 19.94 1.51 13.96
N LEU A 116 19.32 0.31 13.90
CA LEU A 116 18.43 -0.20 14.92
C LEU A 116 19.17 -1.15 15.88
N ARG A 117 18.83 -1.08 17.17
CA ARG A 117 19.29 -2.03 18.18
C ARG A 117 18.57 -3.38 18.05
N PRO A 118 19.10 -4.47 18.62
CA PRO A 118 18.49 -5.80 18.54
C PRO A 118 17.01 -5.84 18.99
N GLU A 119 16.66 -5.11 20.06
CA GLU A 119 15.29 -5.05 20.60
C GLU A 119 14.34 -4.33 19.64
N GLN A 120 14.84 -3.27 19.00
CA GLN A 120 14.09 -2.53 17.97
C GLN A 120 13.89 -3.38 16.71
N LEU A 121 14.88 -4.19 16.33
CA LEU A 121 14.74 -5.14 15.22
C LEU A 121 13.70 -6.22 15.52
N ALA A 122 13.63 -6.73 16.75
CA ALA A 122 12.59 -7.67 17.17
C ALA A 122 11.19 -7.03 17.06
N THR A 123 11.05 -5.78 17.52
CA THR A 123 9.80 -5.01 17.41
C THR A 123 9.43 -4.78 15.94
N LEU A 124 10.37 -4.40 15.08
CA LEU A 124 10.15 -4.21 13.65
C LEU A 124 9.64 -5.50 12.97
N ARG A 125 10.21 -6.66 13.33
CA ARG A 125 9.74 -7.96 12.82
C ARG A 125 8.30 -8.23 13.22
N ARG A 126 7.94 -8.01 14.48
CA ARG A 126 6.57 -8.17 14.99
C ARG A 126 5.58 -7.27 14.24
N LEU A 127 5.90 -6.00 14.08
CA LEU A 127 5.06 -5.04 13.35
C LEU A 127 4.83 -5.46 11.89
N ARG A 128 5.85 -5.96 11.22
CA ARG A 128 5.72 -6.50 9.86
C ARG A 128 4.76 -7.68 9.76
N LEU A 129 4.83 -8.59 10.72
CA LEU A 129 3.91 -9.72 10.77
C LEU A 129 2.47 -9.23 10.95
N GLN A 130 2.24 -8.29 11.87
CA GLN A 130 0.91 -7.70 12.08
C GLN A 130 0.36 -7.04 10.81
N VAL A 131 1.16 -6.22 10.11
CA VAL A 131 0.75 -5.58 8.85
C VAL A 131 0.46 -6.63 7.79
N ARG A 132 1.30 -7.65 7.65
CA ARG A 132 1.08 -8.74 6.69
C ARG A 132 -0.21 -9.49 6.96
N ASP A 133 -0.46 -9.83 8.22
CA ASP A 133 -1.64 -10.58 8.62
C ASP A 133 -2.92 -9.73 8.44
N PHE A 134 -2.84 -8.43 8.73
CA PHE A 134 -3.90 -7.47 8.45
C PHE A 134 -4.22 -7.38 6.94
N VAL A 135 -3.20 -7.20 6.08
CA VAL A 135 -3.37 -7.13 4.62
C VAL A 135 -3.92 -8.44 4.06
N ASN A 136 -3.44 -9.59 4.56
CA ASN A 136 -3.92 -10.91 4.13
C ASN A 136 -5.34 -11.20 4.64
N GLY A 137 -5.69 -10.75 5.84
CA GLY A 137 -7.02 -10.87 6.42
C GLY A 137 -8.05 -9.97 5.74
N GLN A 138 -7.64 -8.82 5.20
CA GLN A 138 -8.51 -7.93 4.43
C GLN A 138 -8.68 -8.33 2.96
N ARG A 139 -7.91 -9.30 2.45
CA ARG A 139 -8.20 -9.87 1.14
C ARG A 139 -9.55 -10.57 1.26
N PRO A 140 -10.63 -10.06 0.60
CA PRO A 140 -11.89 -10.76 0.61
C PRO A 140 -11.63 -12.17 0.12
N LEU A 141 -12.27 -13.17 0.76
CA LEU A 141 -12.26 -14.60 0.40
C LEU A 141 -12.81 -14.87 -1.02
N LYS A 142 -12.78 -13.88 -1.89
CA LYS A 142 -13.05 -14.02 -3.31
C LYS A 142 -11.92 -14.83 -3.92
N GLN A 143 -12.27 -16.07 -4.22
CA GLN A 143 -11.54 -16.97 -5.10
C GLN A 143 -10.40 -17.79 -4.44
N ARG A 144 -10.74 -18.60 -3.48
CA ARG A 144 -10.24 -19.95 -3.55
C ARG A 144 -11.14 -20.67 -4.56
N PRO A 145 -10.69 -20.97 -5.80
CA PRO A 145 -11.49 -21.85 -6.64
C PRO A 145 -11.69 -23.12 -5.84
N ALA A 146 -12.93 -23.42 -5.53
CA ALA A 146 -13.29 -24.72 -4.97
C ALA A 146 -12.73 -25.71 -6.00
N ASN A 147 -11.67 -26.42 -5.63
CA ASN A 147 -11.13 -27.48 -6.46
C ASN A 147 -12.18 -28.59 -6.50
N PRO A 148 -12.98 -28.75 -7.57
CA PRO A 148 -14.03 -29.75 -7.64
C PRO A 148 -13.48 -31.17 -7.81
N GLN A 149 -12.18 -31.36 -7.81
CA GLN A 149 -11.55 -32.65 -8.12
C GLN A 149 -11.18 -33.49 -6.89
N ARG A 150 -11.64 -33.17 -5.67
CA ARG A 150 -11.65 -34.15 -4.58
C ARG A 150 -12.97 -34.89 -4.53
N ARG A 151 -13.50 -35.34 -5.69
CA ARG A 151 -14.54 -36.33 -5.74
C ARG A 151 -13.94 -37.71 -5.99
N ASN A 152 -13.99 -38.53 -4.95
CA ASN A 152 -14.10 -39.99 -4.97
C ASN A 152 -13.12 -40.72 -5.90
N ILE A 153 -11.98 -41.14 -5.33
CA ILE A 153 -11.35 -42.37 -5.76
C ILE A 153 -12.09 -43.49 -5.00
N PRO A 154 -12.85 -44.34 -5.66
CA PRO A 154 -13.39 -45.55 -5.02
C PRO A 154 -12.24 -46.46 -4.68
N ARG A 155 -12.12 -46.88 -3.42
CA ARG A 155 -11.26 -48.01 -3.07
C ARG A 155 -11.86 -49.24 -3.78
N GLN A 156 -11.15 -49.73 -4.74
CA GLN A 156 -11.39 -51.06 -5.26
C GLN A 156 -10.78 -52.14 -4.32
N PRO A 157 -11.43 -53.28 -4.18
CA PRO A 157 -11.13 -54.38 -3.26
C PRO A 157 -9.81 -55.10 -3.62
#